data_57993f3d1ec99edd66fe8cb8812094ad
#
_entry.id   57993f3d1ec99edd66fe8cb8812094ad
#
_cell.length_a   1.000
_cell.length_b   1.000
_cell.length_c   1.000
_cell.angle_alpha   90.00
_cell.angle_beta   90.00
_cell.angle_gamma   90.00
#
_symmetry.space_group_name_H-M   'P 1'
#
loop_
_entity.id
_entity.type
_entity.pdbx_description
1 polymer ?
#
loop_
_entity_poly.entity_id
_entity_poly.type
_entity_poly.pdbx_seq_one_letter_code
_entity_poly.pdbx_strand_id
1 'polypeptide(L)'
;MKNEVIMVNQMGFMHDLQQNPKLALPPDWASKSIFYQIFPDRFYNGNPDNDPVGKVDWDAQPTYDNFFGGDLEGIIEKIPYLKELGVTALYLNPIFDSPSNHKYNATDYLKIAPEFGDIWTFKKLIGKLHEVGMKIIIDGVFNHTGDTFWAFQDILKRGCNSRFKDWYYIKGYPVCQGQNPNYECWWNFGTLPKLNHQNPEVIRYLLRVVAFWTSIGIDGWRLDVPNEVPMEFWRIFRRLVRSINPEAFIVGEIWDDAHTWLKGDSCDAVMNYRWRDAVIKYFAHQSISVEHFRAELANIRAGLPWEYVISAYNLLGSHDTPRYLTICGGERRKLLATLAFQFTYPGIPAMYYGDEIGLTGDKDPDCRKTMRWNEAQQDQVILETNRSLAKLRQQYQSLQTGCYHELHLGDNIFGFVRSGKQEQILVCINMSHECYSIKVPNEWEHGWEPVFAVGTSLSSLAYPELPPMGVRIFKRGSS
;
A
#
# COMPACT_ATOMS: atom_id res chain seq x y z
N MET A 1 -16.69 7.52 34.46
CA MET A 1 -16.34 8.23 33.24
C MET A 1 -17.50 8.07 32.28
N LYS A 2 -18.20 9.17 32.06
CA LYS A 2 -19.43 9.21 31.28
C LYS A 2 -19.19 8.82 29.83
N ASN A 3 -19.99 7.88 29.34
CA ASN A 3 -20.05 7.49 27.91
C ASN A 3 -20.59 8.65 27.05
N GLU A 4 -19.80 9.61 26.75
CA GLU A 4 -20.08 10.50 25.63
C GLU A 4 -19.68 9.76 24.34
N VAL A 5 -20.66 9.04 23.82
CA VAL A 5 -20.67 8.63 22.42
C VAL A 5 -20.67 9.93 21.62
N ILE A 6 -19.54 10.23 20.99
CA ILE A 6 -19.44 11.33 20.03
C ILE A 6 -20.42 11.01 18.91
N MET A 7 -21.65 11.51 19.02
CA MET A 7 -22.56 11.61 17.88
C MET A 7 -21.96 12.64 16.94
N VAL A 8 -21.21 12.18 15.95
CA VAL A 8 -20.69 13.04 14.89
C VAL A 8 -21.89 13.57 14.11
N ASN A 9 -22.26 14.80 14.40
CA ASN A 9 -23.38 15.47 13.76
C ASN A 9 -23.04 15.68 12.27
N GLN A 10 -23.82 15.08 11.36
CA GLN A 10 -23.58 15.20 9.92
C GLN A 10 -23.53 16.64 9.42
N MET A 11 -24.32 17.55 10.03
CA MET A 11 -24.27 18.97 9.66
C MET A 11 -22.98 19.67 10.11
N GLY A 12 -22.37 19.27 11.24
CA GLY A 12 -21.13 19.84 11.72
C GLY A 12 -19.96 19.62 10.76
N PHE A 13 -19.83 18.43 10.18
CA PHE A 13 -18.71 18.13 9.30
C PHE A 13 -18.75 18.83 7.95
N MET A 14 -19.93 18.99 7.34
CA MET A 14 -20.05 19.78 6.11
C MET A 14 -19.70 21.26 6.37
N HIS A 15 -20.01 21.75 7.56
CA HIS A 15 -19.61 23.08 8.01
C HIS A 15 -18.09 23.17 8.23
N ASP A 16 -17.49 22.15 8.85
CA ASP A 16 -16.04 22.07 9.08
C ASP A 16 -15.24 21.96 7.77
N LEU A 17 -15.73 21.20 6.78
CA LEU A 17 -15.14 21.15 5.44
C LEU A 17 -15.22 22.49 4.70
N GLN A 18 -16.30 23.26 4.88
CA GLN A 18 -16.42 24.61 4.32
C GLN A 18 -15.46 25.59 4.98
N GLN A 19 -15.18 25.43 6.28
CA GLN A 19 -14.24 26.27 7.02
C GLN A 19 -12.77 25.83 6.86
N ASN A 20 -12.51 24.53 6.63
CA ASN A 20 -11.17 24.00 6.41
C ASN A 20 -11.11 23.02 5.24
N PRO A 21 -11.03 23.51 3.99
CA PRO A 21 -10.98 22.68 2.78
C PRO A 21 -9.79 21.69 2.76
N LYS A 22 -8.73 21.95 3.54
CA LYS A 22 -7.58 21.05 3.65
C LYS A 22 -7.93 19.69 4.25
N LEU A 23 -9.01 19.59 5.05
CA LEU A 23 -9.48 18.30 5.58
C LEU A 23 -10.02 17.35 4.50
N ALA A 24 -10.36 17.86 3.33
CA ALA A 24 -10.78 17.07 2.17
C ALA A 24 -9.59 16.48 1.39
N LEU A 25 -8.40 17.05 1.53
CA LEU A 25 -7.21 16.64 0.79
C LEU A 25 -6.40 15.57 1.54
N PRO A 26 -5.59 14.77 0.82
CA PRO A 26 -4.59 13.91 1.43
C PRO A 26 -3.61 14.73 2.30
N PRO A 27 -3.07 14.17 3.40
CA PRO A 27 -2.09 14.88 4.22
C PRO A 27 -0.79 15.11 3.46
N ASP A 28 -0.15 16.25 3.70
CA ASP A 28 1.06 16.69 2.99
C ASP A 28 2.23 15.69 3.06
N TRP A 29 2.32 14.91 4.13
CA TRP A 29 3.39 13.92 4.28
C TRP A 29 3.24 12.73 3.33
N ALA A 30 2.01 12.40 2.90
CA ALA A 30 1.74 11.22 2.10
C ALA A 30 2.47 11.23 0.74
N SER A 31 2.37 12.34 -0.02
CA SER A 31 3.03 12.46 -1.33
C SER A 31 4.57 12.44 -1.25
N LYS A 32 5.12 12.74 -0.06
CA LYS A 32 6.56 12.73 0.20
C LYS A 32 7.07 11.37 0.63
N SER A 33 6.16 10.42 0.90
CA SER A 33 6.50 9.13 1.47
C SER A 33 7.01 8.12 0.43
N ILE A 34 7.72 7.15 0.97
CA ILE A 34 8.09 5.88 0.36
C ILE A 34 7.55 4.81 1.29
N PHE A 35 6.50 4.11 0.85
CA PHE A 35 5.85 3.09 1.65
C PHE A 35 6.54 1.74 1.54
N TYR A 36 6.49 0.98 2.63
CA TYR A 36 6.93 -0.40 2.68
C TYR A 36 5.85 -1.24 3.35
N GLN A 37 5.29 -2.21 2.62
CA GLN A 37 4.28 -3.12 3.12
C GLN A 37 4.93 -4.33 3.79
N ILE A 38 4.52 -4.63 5.01
CA ILE A 38 5.00 -5.78 5.78
C ILE A 38 3.86 -6.76 6.06
N PHE A 39 4.10 -8.03 5.75
CA PHE A 39 3.32 -9.16 6.26
C PHE A 39 4.02 -9.67 7.52
N PRO A 40 3.51 -9.38 8.75
CA PRO A 40 4.29 -9.54 9.97
C PRO A 40 4.87 -10.94 10.17
N ASP A 41 4.06 -11.99 10.04
CA ASP A 41 4.48 -13.40 10.20
C ASP A 41 5.70 -13.80 9.33
N ARG A 42 5.96 -13.07 8.24
CA ARG A 42 6.94 -13.42 7.21
C ARG A 42 8.13 -12.47 7.17
N PHE A 43 8.18 -11.47 8.04
CA PHE A 43 9.19 -10.41 7.96
C PHE A 43 10.44 -10.72 8.80
N TYR A 44 10.31 -10.83 10.10
CA TYR A 44 11.39 -11.19 11.01
C TYR A 44 10.85 -11.63 12.37
N ASN A 45 11.40 -12.72 12.92
CA ASN A 45 11.10 -13.19 14.27
C ASN A 45 12.03 -12.49 15.27
N GLY A 46 11.50 -11.55 16.04
CA GLY A 46 12.22 -10.80 17.05
C GLY A 46 12.10 -11.38 18.46
N ASN A 47 11.03 -12.15 18.72
CA ASN A 47 10.77 -12.72 20.03
C ASN A 47 10.29 -14.19 19.91
N PRO A 48 11.21 -15.16 20.02
CA PRO A 48 10.84 -16.58 19.96
C PRO A 48 9.87 -17.06 21.06
N ASP A 49 9.71 -16.30 22.15
CA ASP A 49 8.80 -16.69 23.25
C ASP A 49 7.31 -16.53 22.89
N ASN A 50 7.00 -15.76 21.84
CA ASN A 50 5.64 -15.62 21.34
C ASN A 50 5.35 -16.47 20.10
N ASP A 51 6.28 -17.32 19.69
CA ASP A 51 6.11 -18.19 18.52
C ASP A 51 4.81 -18.99 18.56
N PRO A 52 4.05 -19.04 17.46
CA PRO A 52 2.85 -19.85 17.37
C PRO A 52 3.18 -21.34 17.45
N VAL A 53 2.28 -22.10 18.08
CA VAL A 53 2.42 -23.57 18.15
C VAL A 53 2.44 -24.15 16.73
N GLY A 54 3.46 -24.96 16.45
CA GLY A 54 3.62 -25.58 15.12
C GLY A 54 4.26 -24.63 14.09
N LYS A 55 4.93 -23.56 14.53
CA LYS A 55 5.78 -22.75 13.67
C LYS A 55 6.72 -23.61 12.84
N VAL A 56 6.83 -23.31 11.55
CA VAL A 56 7.74 -23.99 10.62
C VAL A 56 9.08 -23.26 10.52
N ASP A 57 10.06 -23.94 9.91
CA ASP A 57 11.36 -23.34 9.62
C ASP A 57 11.21 -22.10 8.70
N TRP A 58 12.07 -21.09 8.92
CA TRP A 58 12.03 -19.82 8.19
C TRP A 58 12.17 -19.97 6.66
N ASP A 59 12.86 -21.01 6.23
CA ASP A 59 13.07 -21.32 4.80
C ASP A 59 12.04 -22.30 4.21
N ALA A 60 11.04 -22.72 4.97
CA ALA A 60 9.99 -23.60 4.49
C ALA A 60 9.14 -22.93 3.40
N GLN A 61 8.48 -23.76 2.59
CA GLN A 61 7.52 -23.22 1.61
C GLN A 61 6.27 -22.69 2.32
N PRO A 62 5.76 -21.50 1.93
CA PRO A 62 4.54 -20.98 2.51
C PRO A 62 3.32 -21.81 2.08
N THR A 63 2.41 -22.01 3.03
CA THR A 63 1.08 -22.57 2.80
C THR A 63 0.03 -21.62 3.35
N TYR A 64 -1.24 -21.92 3.14
CA TYR A 64 -2.34 -21.13 3.69
C TYR A 64 -2.38 -21.17 5.23
N ASP A 65 -1.86 -22.24 5.85
CA ASP A 65 -2.07 -22.53 7.28
C ASP A 65 -0.79 -22.43 8.13
N ASN A 66 0.41 -22.42 7.51
CA ASN A 66 1.66 -22.41 8.29
C ASN A 66 2.05 -21.01 8.77
N PHE A 67 2.70 -20.99 9.94
CA PHE A 67 3.23 -19.78 10.57
C PHE A 67 4.75 -19.84 10.60
N PHE A 68 5.39 -18.67 10.50
CA PHE A 68 6.86 -18.55 10.52
C PHE A 68 7.37 -17.78 11.75
N GLY A 69 6.48 -17.16 12.51
CA GLY A 69 6.81 -16.52 13.77
C GLY A 69 7.40 -15.12 13.64
N GLY A 70 7.25 -14.44 12.50
CA GLY A 70 7.56 -13.02 12.42
C GLY A 70 6.59 -12.21 13.28
N ASP A 71 7.10 -11.11 13.90
CA ASP A 71 6.37 -10.36 14.93
C ASP A 71 6.68 -8.85 14.92
N LEU A 72 6.04 -8.10 15.83
CA LEU A 72 6.25 -6.65 15.95
C LEU A 72 7.62 -6.29 16.53
N GLU A 73 8.20 -7.13 17.37
CA GLU A 73 9.57 -6.91 17.89
C GLU A 73 10.60 -7.07 16.76
N GLY A 74 10.38 -8.04 15.87
CA GLY A 74 11.18 -8.20 14.67
C GLY A 74 11.10 -6.98 13.74
N ILE A 75 9.95 -6.36 13.62
CA ILE A 75 9.82 -5.11 12.85
C ILE A 75 10.63 -3.99 13.55
N ILE A 76 10.55 -3.89 14.89
CA ILE A 76 11.33 -2.90 15.66
C ILE A 76 12.84 -3.09 15.41
N GLU A 77 13.33 -4.32 15.44
CA GLU A 77 14.75 -4.63 15.20
C GLU A 77 15.22 -4.26 13.80
N LYS A 78 14.31 -4.29 12.81
CA LYS A 78 14.62 -3.99 11.40
C LYS A 78 14.38 -2.52 11.01
N ILE A 79 14.01 -1.65 11.93
CA ILE A 79 13.89 -0.19 11.67
C ILE A 79 15.18 0.40 11.05
N PRO A 80 16.41 0.05 11.51
CA PRO A 80 17.64 0.54 10.88
C PRO A 80 17.75 0.16 9.39
N TYR A 81 17.42 -1.08 9.03
CA TYR A 81 17.39 -1.55 7.65
C TYR A 81 16.37 -0.75 6.80
N LEU A 82 15.15 -0.58 7.31
CA LEU A 82 14.11 0.18 6.63
C LEU A 82 14.52 1.64 6.41
N LYS A 83 15.19 2.25 7.39
CA LYS A 83 15.73 3.61 7.28
C LYS A 83 16.84 3.71 6.23
N GLU A 84 17.75 2.75 6.20
CA GLU A 84 18.81 2.68 5.19
C GLU A 84 18.28 2.48 3.79
N LEU A 85 17.21 1.68 3.64
CA LEU A 85 16.49 1.51 2.38
C LEU A 85 15.79 2.80 1.91
N GLY A 86 15.61 3.79 2.80
CA GLY A 86 14.94 5.06 2.51
C GLY A 86 13.43 5.01 2.71
N VAL A 87 12.90 4.01 3.42
CA VAL A 87 11.48 3.92 3.79
C VAL A 87 11.12 5.06 4.74
N THR A 88 9.94 5.65 4.53
CA THR A 88 9.42 6.73 5.38
C THR A 88 8.03 6.43 5.94
N ALA A 89 7.39 5.39 5.46
CA ALA A 89 6.09 4.95 5.98
C ALA A 89 5.93 3.43 5.86
N LEU A 90 5.34 2.80 6.88
CA LEU A 90 4.99 1.39 6.88
C LEU A 90 3.49 1.20 6.64
N TYR A 91 3.14 0.16 5.90
CA TYR A 91 1.83 -0.44 5.89
C TYR A 91 1.95 -1.86 6.45
N LEU A 92 1.27 -2.13 7.56
CA LEU A 92 1.18 -3.48 8.13
C LEU A 92 -0.10 -4.17 7.68
N ASN A 93 0.03 -5.38 7.12
CA ASN A 93 -1.07 -6.31 7.00
C ASN A 93 -1.74 -6.53 8.36
N PRO A 94 -2.97 -7.11 8.45
CA PRO A 94 -3.72 -7.14 9.69
C PRO A 94 -2.92 -7.69 10.87
N ILE A 95 -3.08 -7.06 12.03
CA ILE A 95 -2.35 -7.40 13.27
C ILE A 95 -3.27 -7.85 14.40
N PHE A 96 -4.58 -7.87 14.18
CA PHE A 96 -5.56 -8.19 15.20
C PHE A 96 -5.59 -9.70 15.51
N ASP A 97 -6.07 -10.05 16.70
CA ASP A 97 -6.24 -11.43 17.11
C ASP A 97 -7.10 -12.20 16.10
N SER A 98 -6.55 -13.32 15.61
CA SER A 98 -7.12 -14.10 14.52
C SER A 98 -6.42 -15.45 14.41
N PRO A 99 -7.13 -16.54 14.05
CA PRO A 99 -6.55 -17.87 13.98
C PRO A 99 -5.65 -18.11 12.76
N SER A 100 -5.72 -17.27 11.71
CA SER A 100 -4.92 -17.44 10.50
C SER A 100 -3.59 -16.67 10.55
N ASN A 101 -2.65 -17.05 9.70
CA ASN A 101 -1.39 -16.33 9.54
C ASN A 101 -1.58 -14.93 8.90
N HIS A 102 -2.61 -14.75 8.06
CA HIS A 102 -2.91 -13.51 7.35
C HIS A 102 -3.76 -12.51 8.16
N LYS A 103 -4.43 -12.96 9.23
CA LYS A 103 -5.23 -12.15 10.17
C LYS A 103 -6.47 -11.44 9.59
N TYR A 104 -6.91 -11.74 8.37
CA TYR A 104 -8.13 -11.16 7.80
C TYR A 104 -9.42 -11.69 8.43
N ASN A 105 -9.40 -12.79 9.16
CA ASN A 105 -10.52 -13.38 9.89
C ASN A 105 -10.47 -13.05 11.39
N ALA A 106 -10.58 -11.78 11.74
CA ALA A 106 -10.40 -11.29 13.10
C ALA A 106 -11.36 -11.95 14.13
N THR A 107 -10.79 -12.40 15.25
CA THR A 107 -11.48 -12.90 16.45
C THR A 107 -11.76 -11.76 17.43
N ASP A 108 -10.85 -10.81 17.57
CA ASP A 108 -11.00 -9.63 18.42
C ASP A 108 -10.24 -8.44 17.82
N TYR A 109 -10.96 -7.40 17.39
CA TYR A 109 -10.38 -6.20 16.81
C TYR A 109 -9.65 -5.28 17.81
N LEU A 110 -9.81 -5.52 19.12
CA LEU A 110 -9.20 -4.69 20.16
C LEU A 110 -7.95 -5.33 20.78
N LYS A 111 -7.53 -6.49 20.25
CA LYS A 111 -6.32 -7.21 20.66
C LYS A 111 -5.37 -7.37 19.50
N ILE A 112 -4.08 -7.30 19.79
CA ILE A 112 -3.02 -7.77 18.89
C ILE A 112 -3.01 -9.31 18.92
N ALA A 113 -2.75 -9.95 17.80
CA ALA A 113 -2.50 -11.38 17.73
C ALA A 113 -1.36 -11.77 18.70
N PRO A 114 -1.55 -12.74 19.60
CA PRO A 114 -0.53 -13.08 20.62
C PRO A 114 0.85 -13.37 20.04
N GLU A 115 0.91 -14.00 18.88
CA GLU A 115 2.14 -14.32 18.15
C GLU A 115 2.82 -13.09 17.55
N PHE A 116 2.17 -11.93 17.54
CA PHE A 116 2.79 -10.66 17.13
C PHE A 116 3.22 -9.81 18.33
N GLY A 117 2.83 -10.21 19.55
CA GLY A 117 3.08 -9.48 20.78
C GLY A 117 1.80 -8.90 21.38
N ASP A 118 1.90 -7.72 21.95
CA ASP A 118 0.80 -7.08 22.64
C ASP A 118 0.67 -5.58 22.29
N ILE A 119 -0.30 -4.91 22.96
CA ILE A 119 -0.54 -3.48 22.76
C ILE A 119 0.64 -2.61 23.18
N TRP A 120 1.47 -3.05 24.12
CA TRP A 120 2.65 -2.31 24.56
C TRP A 120 3.77 -2.42 23.54
N THR A 121 3.98 -3.61 22.98
CA THR A 121 4.89 -3.84 21.87
C THR A 121 4.49 -2.99 20.65
N PHE A 122 3.21 -2.93 20.34
CA PHE A 122 2.73 -2.09 19.23
C PHE A 122 2.95 -0.59 19.48
N LYS A 123 2.67 -0.10 20.69
CA LYS A 123 2.97 1.29 21.07
C LYS A 123 4.48 1.58 21.01
N LYS A 124 5.33 0.63 21.43
CA LYS A 124 6.79 0.73 21.31
C LYS A 124 7.20 0.83 19.84
N LEU A 125 6.61 0.03 18.96
CA LEU A 125 6.85 0.10 17.51
C LEU A 125 6.50 1.50 16.96
N ILE A 126 5.29 2.00 17.23
CA ILE A 126 4.87 3.36 16.80
C ILE A 126 5.87 4.41 17.30
N GLY A 127 6.22 4.38 18.59
CA GLY A 127 7.17 5.32 19.17
C GLY A 127 8.52 5.27 18.47
N LYS A 128 9.06 4.07 18.22
CA LYS A 128 10.36 3.90 17.53
C LYS A 128 10.34 4.35 16.08
N LEU A 129 9.23 4.14 15.37
CA LEU A 129 9.07 4.64 14.02
C LEU A 129 9.01 6.18 14.00
N HIS A 130 8.23 6.78 14.90
CA HIS A 130 8.13 8.23 15.00
C HIS A 130 9.45 8.89 15.42
N GLU A 131 10.24 8.26 16.31
CA GLU A 131 11.60 8.73 16.69
C GLU A 131 12.54 8.88 15.47
N VAL A 132 12.36 8.06 14.43
CA VAL A 132 13.16 8.13 13.20
C VAL A 132 12.45 8.84 12.04
N GLY A 133 11.28 9.43 12.28
CA GLY A 133 10.49 10.17 11.30
C GLY A 133 9.67 9.31 10.34
N MET A 134 9.48 8.02 10.64
CA MET A 134 8.65 7.11 9.86
C MET A 134 7.19 7.13 10.34
N LYS A 135 6.27 6.99 9.39
CA LYS A 135 4.84 6.85 9.61
C LYS A 135 4.40 5.39 9.60
N ILE A 136 3.22 5.10 10.14
CA ILE A 136 2.64 3.75 10.14
C ILE A 136 1.15 3.78 9.89
N ILE A 137 0.69 2.98 8.91
CA ILE A 137 -0.73 2.68 8.72
C ILE A 137 -0.97 1.19 8.94
N ILE A 138 -2.18 0.86 9.39
CA ILE A 138 -2.59 -0.54 9.62
C ILE A 138 -3.78 -0.91 8.75
N ASP A 139 -4.00 -2.22 8.58
CA ASP A 139 -5.11 -2.76 7.82
C ASP A 139 -6.41 -2.73 8.62
N GLY A 140 -7.48 -2.23 8.02
CA GLY A 140 -8.83 -2.15 8.57
C GLY A 140 -9.78 -3.10 7.84
N VAL A 141 -10.00 -4.28 8.42
CA VAL A 141 -10.91 -5.30 7.87
C VAL A 141 -12.30 -5.09 8.48
N PHE A 142 -13.16 -4.33 7.82
CA PHE A 142 -14.45 -3.95 8.38
C PHE A 142 -15.65 -4.54 7.63
N ASN A 143 -15.44 -5.26 6.52
CA ASN A 143 -16.51 -5.92 5.79
C ASN A 143 -17.05 -7.16 6.51
N HIS A 144 -16.16 -7.94 7.13
CA HIS A 144 -16.46 -9.22 7.75
C HIS A 144 -15.64 -9.41 9.02
N THR A 145 -16.00 -10.42 9.82
CA THR A 145 -15.19 -10.91 10.95
C THR A 145 -14.69 -12.32 10.63
N GLY A 146 -13.85 -12.89 11.51
CA GLY A 146 -13.71 -14.33 11.55
C GLY A 146 -14.99 -15.01 12.08
N ASP A 147 -15.20 -16.27 11.74
CA ASP A 147 -16.25 -17.07 12.35
C ASP A 147 -15.99 -17.36 13.83
N THR A 148 -14.75 -17.20 14.28
CA THR A 148 -14.32 -17.27 15.70
C THR A 148 -14.62 -15.98 16.47
N PHE A 149 -15.08 -14.91 15.83
CA PHE A 149 -15.43 -13.67 16.48
C PHE A 149 -16.55 -13.86 17.53
N TRP A 150 -16.38 -13.28 18.71
CA TRP A 150 -17.24 -13.54 19.87
C TRP A 150 -18.75 -13.35 19.62
N ALA A 151 -19.16 -12.37 18.79
CA ALA A 151 -20.56 -12.15 18.48
C ALA A 151 -21.12 -13.24 17.55
N PHE A 152 -20.33 -13.71 16.59
CA PHE A 152 -20.72 -14.81 15.71
C PHE A 152 -20.76 -16.14 16.47
N GLN A 153 -19.81 -16.38 17.38
CA GLN A 153 -19.82 -17.55 18.27
C GLN A 153 -21.04 -17.59 19.18
N ASP A 154 -21.53 -16.42 19.68
CA ASP A 154 -22.77 -16.36 20.43
C ASP A 154 -23.98 -16.76 19.56
N ILE A 155 -23.99 -16.36 18.27
CA ILE A 155 -25.04 -16.76 17.33
C ILE A 155 -25.01 -18.29 17.08
N LEU A 156 -23.83 -18.87 16.85
CA LEU A 156 -23.68 -20.31 16.68
C LEU A 156 -24.21 -21.09 17.90
N LYS A 157 -23.97 -20.57 19.11
CA LYS A 157 -24.40 -21.21 20.35
C LYS A 157 -25.90 -21.02 20.67
N ARG A 158 -26.47 -19.82 20.43
CA ARG A 158 -27.80 -19.45 20.86
C ARG A 158 -28.84 -19.37 19.73
N GLY A 159 -28.42 -19.46 18.50
CA GLY A 159 -29.27 -19.36 17.32
C GLY A 159 -30.06 -18.05 17.30
N CYS A 160 -31.34 -18.14 17.01
CA CYS A 160 -32.24 -16.97 16.96
C CYS A 160 -32.41 -16.22 18.31
N ASN A 161 -31.96 -16.78 19.42
CA ASN A 161 -31.96 -16.16 20.75
C ASN A 161 -30.70 -15.32 21.02
N SER A 162 -29.74 -15.29 20.12
CA SER A 162 -28.57 -14.42 20.26
C SER A 162 -28.97 -12.96 20.15
N ARG A 163 -28.42 -12.11 21.04
CA ARG A 163 -28.59 -10.65 20.94
C ARG A 163 -27.84 -10.06 19.72
N PHE A 164 -26.91 -10.82 19.13
CA PHE A 164 -26.09 -10.41 17.99
C PHE A 164 -26.62 -10.94 16.65
N LYS A 165 -27.79 -11.60 16.64
CA LYS A 165 -28.35 -12.23 15.42
C LYS A 165 -28.48 -11.27 14.24
N ASP A 166 -28.72 -9.98 14.48
CA ASP A 166 -28.88 -8.95 13.47
C ASP A 166 -27.54 -8.23 13.12
N TRP A 167 -26.43 -8.68 13.70
CA TRP A 167 -25.09 -8.19 13.34
C TRP A 167 -24.58 -8.76 12.03
N TYR A 168 -25.21 -9.85 11.58
CA TYR A 168 -24.88 -10.56 10.34
C TYR A 168 -26.14 -10.84 9.55
N TYR A 169 -26.01 -11.18 8.27
CA TYR A 169 -27.10 -11.54 7.40
C TYR A 169 -27.37 -13.06 7.47
N ILE A 170 -28.11 -13.50 8.49
CA ILE A 170 -28.43 -14.92 8.72
C ILE A 170 -29.70 -15.27 7.95
N LYS A 171 -29.69 -16.32 7.11
CA LYS A 171 -30.81 -16.76 6.26
C LYS A 171 -31.70 -17.80 6.94
N GLY A 172 -31.24 -18.42 8.04
CA GLY A 172 -32.01 -19.43 8.75
C GLY A 172 -31.27 -20.00 9.96
N TYR A 173 -32.01 -20.72 10.81
CA TYR A 173 -31.47 -21.38 12.01
C TYR A 173 -31.80 -22.88 12.00
N PRO A 174 -30.93 -23.78 12.50
CA PRO A 174 -29.62 -23.46 13.05
C PRO A 174 -28.68 -22.85 12.03
N VAL A 175 -27.69 -22.07 12.49
CA VAL A 175 -26.65 -21.53 11.61
C VAL A 175 -25.73 -22.68 11.17
N CYS A 176 -25.58 -22.82 9.85
CA CYS A 176 -24.76 -23.87 9.23
C CYS A 176 -23.50 -23.26 8.65
N GLN A 177 -22.33 -23.71 9.12
CA GLN A 177 -21.01 -23.39 8.59
C GLN A 177 -20.61 -24.41 7.49
N GLY A 178 -19.50 -24.19 6.83
CA GLY A 178 -18.92 -25.09 5.84
C GLY A 178 -19.08 -24.59 4.40
N GLN A 179 -19.18 -25.51 3.43
CA GLN A 179 -19.17 -25.17 1.99
C GLN A 179 -20.42 -24.40 1.51
N ASN A 180 -21.55 -24.54 2.20
CA ASN A 180 -22.80 -23.86 1.87
C ASN A 180 -23.37 -23.18 3.12
N PRO A 181 -22.76 -22.08 3.59
CA PRO A 181 -23.22 -21.40 4.79
C PRO A 181 -24.61 -20.75 4.55
N ASN A 182 -25.49 -20.80 5.57
CA ASN A 182 -26.79 -20.15 5.50
C ASN A 182 -26.76 -18.71 6.06
N TYR A 183 -25.66 -18.02 5.83
CA TYR A 183 -25.46 -16.61 6.11
C TYR A 183 -24.61 -15.97 4.99
N GLU A 184 -24.61 -14.65 4.89
CA GLU A 184 -23.74 -13.97 3.96
C GLU A 184 -22.29 -13.97 4.46
N CYS A 185 -21.36 -14.25 3.57
CA CYS A 185 -19.93 -14.26 3.83
C CYS A 185 -19.16 -13.74 2.63
N TRP A 186 -17.95 -13.25 2.84
CA TRP A 186 -17.11 -12.74 1.78
C TRP A 186 -16.73 -13.88 0.82
N TRP A 187 -17.03 -13.73 -0.47
CA TRP A 187 -16.76 -14.68 -1.55
C TRP A 187 -17.14 -16.15 -1.23
N ASN A 188 -18.20 -16.36 -0.46
CA ASN A 188 -18.64 -17.69 0.01
C ASN A 188 -17.67 -18.40 0.95
N PHE A 189 -16.65 -17.72 1.48
CA PHE A 189 -15.83 -18.28 2.56
C PHE A 189 -16.60 -18.24 3.87
N GLY A 190 -17.11 -19.38 4.31
CA GLY A 190 -17.90 -19.49 5.55
C GLY A 190 -17.16 -19.03 6.82
N THR A 191 -15.83 -18.99 6.79
CA THR A 191 -14.99 -18.47 7.88
C THR A 191 -14.95 -16.94 7.94
N LEU A 192 -15.61 -16.23 6.97
CA LEU A 192 -15.61 -14.77 6.85
C LEU A 192 -17.04 -14.21 6.81
N PRO A 193 -17.84 -14.36 7.90
CA PRO A 193 -19.23 -13.87 7.96
C PRO A 193 -19.29 -12.36 7.81
N LYS A 194 -20.16 -11.89 6.88
CA LYS A 194 -20.31 -10.47 6.50
C LYS A 194 -21.08 -9.71 7.59
N LEU A 195 -20.52 -8.59 8.00
CA LEU A 195 -21.16 -7.68 8.98
C LEU A 195 -22.32 -6.90 8.35
N ASN A 196 -23.39 -6.75 9.12
CA ASN A 196 -24.56 -5.97 8.74
C ASN A 196 -24.35 -4.48 9.05
N HIS A 197 -23.86 -3.71 8.11
CA HIS A 197 -23.65 -2.27 8.22
C HIS A 197 -24.94 -1.44 8.28
N GLN A 198 -26.13 -2.05 8.16
CA GLN A 198 -27.38 -1.38 8.44
C GLN A 198 -27.74 -1.41 9.94
N ASN A 199 -27.06 -2.27 10.71
CA ASN A 199 -27.27 -2.37 12.14
C ASN A 199 -26.48 -1.28 12.89
N PRO A 200 -27.14 -0.36 13.65
CA PRO A 200 -26.44 0.71 14.37
C PRO A 200 -25.47 0.22 15.44
N GLU A 201 -25.66 -0.99 15.99
CA GLU A 201 -24.74 -1.56 16.98
C GLU A 201 -23.42 -1.99 16.32
N VAL A 202 -23.48 -2.57 15.12
CA VAL A 202 -22.30 -2.89 14.30
C VAL A 202 -21.51 -1.62 14.01
N ILE A 203 -22.17 -0.58 13.52
CA ILE A 203 -21.54 0.70 13.24
C ILE A 203 -20.85 1.27 14.49
N ARG A 204 -21.56 1.31 15.62
CA ARG A 204 -20.96 1.80 16.90
C ARG A 204 -19.77 0.97 17.35
N TYR A 205 -19.83 -0.35 17.19
CA TYR A 205 -18.71 -1.23 17.53
C TYR A 205 -17.50 -0.94 16.65
N LEU A 206 -17.67 -0.93 15.34
CA LEU A 206 -16.59 -0.66 14.40
C LEU A 206 -15.97 0.73 14.61
N LEU A 207 -16.78 1.77 14.85
CA LEU A 207 -16.28 3.11 15.14
C LEU A 207 -15.50 3.18 16.47
N ARG A 208 -15.85 2.36 17.46
CA ARG A 208 -15.03 2.21 18.69
C ARG A 208 -13.66 1.61 18.38
N VAL A 209 -13.60 0.59 17.53
CA VAL A 209 -12.34 0.00 17.07
C VAL A 209 -11.48 1.06 16.37
N VAL A 210 -12.08 1.80 15.44
CA VAL A 210 -11.41 2.88 14.70
C VAL A 210 -10.86 3.95 15.65
N ALA A 211 -11.69 4.43 16.58
CA ALA A 211 -11.27 5.43 17.56
C ALA A 211 -10.14 4.92 18.45
N PHE A 212 -10.22 3.67 18.92
CA PHE A 212 -9.20 3.06 19.76
C PHE A 212 -7.83 3.05 19.08
N TRP A 213 -7.72 2.48 17.88
CA TRP A 213 -6.44 2.37 17.18
C TRP A 213 -5.89 3.71 16.69
N THR A 214 -6.76 4.60 16.19
CA THR A 214 -6.34 5.94 15.80
C THR A 214 -5.80 6.73 17.00
N SER A 215 -6.42 6.60 18.19
CA SER A 215 -5.97 7.27 19.42
C SER A 215 -4.66 6.69 19.98
N ILE A 216 -4.27 5.48 19.61
CA ILE A 216 -2.97 4.90 19.99
C ILE A 216 -1.82 5.60 19.27
N GLY A 217 -2.07 6.25 18.14
CA GLY A 217 -1.09 7.05 17.43
C GLY A 217 -0.65 6.51 16.07
N ILE A 218 -1.44 5.63 15.45
CA ILE A 218 -1.20 5.27 14.04
C ILE A 218 -1.43 6.49 13.14
N ASP A 219 -0.71 6.52 12.02
CA ASP A 219 -0.77 7.63 11.07
C ASP A 219 -1.79 7.43 9.95
N GLY A 220 -2.55 6.33 9.99
CA GLY A 220 -3.59 6.08 9.00
C GLY A 220 -4.05 4.64 8.91
N TRP A 221 -4.82 4.39 7.86
CA TRP A 221 -5.50 3.12 7.62
C TRP A 221 -5.39 2.69 6.15
N ARG A 222 -5.17 1.40 5.92
CA ARG A 222 -5.53 0.75 4.65
C ARG A 222 -6.87 0.05 4.86
N LEU A 223 -7.82 0.25 3.96
CA LEU A 223 -9.15 -0.31 4.05
C LEU A 223 -9.26 -1.54 3.17
N ASP A 224 -9.55 -2.67 3.79
CA ASP A 224 -9.79 -3.95 3.12
C ASP A 224 -11.14 -3.95 2.41
N VAL A 225 -11.17 -4.35 1.15
CA VAL A 225 -12.37 -4.45 0.29
C VAL A 225 -13.46 -3.39 0.54
N PRO A 226 -13.11 -2.08 0.52
CA PRO A 226 -14.06 -1.04 0.92
C PRO A 226 -15.29 -0.96 0.01
N ASN A 227 -15.20 -1.45 -1.23
CA ASN A 227 -16.32 -1.55 -2.17
C ASN A 227 -17.42 -2.53 -1.71
N GLU A 228 -17.13 -3.42 -0.77
CA GLU A 228 -18.09 -4.34 -0.15
C GLU A 228 -18.86 -3.74 1.03
N VAL A 229 -18.48 -2.53 1.48
CA VAL A 229 -19.06 -1.82 2.63
C VAL A 229 -19.74 -0.55 2.13
N PRO A 230 -20.92 -0.16 2.68
CA PRO A 230 -21.62 1.05 2.26
C PRO A 230 -20.75 2.32 2.38
N MET A 231 -20.79 3.19 1.37
CA MET A 231 -20.02 4.44 1.32
C MET A 231 -20.30 5.36 2.52
N GLU A 232 -21.53 5.34 3.06
CA GLU A 232 -21.91 6.10 4.25
C GLU A 232 -21.07 5.75 5.47
N PHE A 233 -20.71 4.47 5.64
CA PHE A 233 -19.81 4.06 6.72
C PHE A 233 -18.43 4.71 6.54
N TRP A 234 -17.88 4.72 5.33
CA TRP A 234 -16.58 5.31 5.06
C TRP A 234 -16.55 6.83 5.26
N ARG A 235 -17.65 7.50 5.00
CA ARG A 235 -17.79 8.93 5.30
C ARG A 235 -17.76 9.21 6.80
N ILE A 236 -18.43 8.38 7.59
CA ILE A 236 -18.40 8.48 9.06
C ILE A 236 -17.02 8.09 9.60
N PHE A 237 -16.45 7.02 9.07
CA PHE A 237 -15.09 6.56 9.37
C PHE A 237 -14.06 7.70 9.18
N ARG A 238 -14.01 8.30 7.99
CA ARG A 238 -13.08 9.40 7.70
C ARG A 238 -13.24 10.55 8.67
N ARG A 239 -14.47 10.98 8.93
CA ARG A 239 -14.75 12.06 9.89
C ARG A 239 -14.19 11.76 11.28
N LEU A 240 -14.44 10.55 11.77
CA LEU A 240 -13.94 10.11 13.07
C LEU A 240 -12.40 10.07 13.09
N VAL A 241 -11.79 9.44 12.11
CA VAL A 241 -10.33 9.35 11.99
C VAL A 241 -9.70 10.75 11.97
N ARG A 242 -10.20 11.65 11.11
CA ARG A 242 -9.68 13.01 10.98
C ARG A 242 -9.97 13.90 12.19
N SER A 243 -11.00 13.61 12.98
CA SER A 243 -11.25 14.32 14.24
C SER A 243 -10.25 13.94 15.34
N ILE A 244 -9.68 12.74 15.28
CA ILE A 244 -8.67 12.23 16.24
C ILE A 244 -7.25 12.59 15.74
N ASN A 245 -6.96 12.31 14.48
CA ASN A 245 -5.69 12.63 13.83
C ASN A 245 -5.97 13.34 12.49
N PRO A 246 -5.90 14.69 12.45
CA PRO A 246 -6.13 15.46 11.21
C PRO A 246 -5.19 15.10 10.06
N GLU A 247 -4.01 14.57 10.36
CA GLU A 247 -3.00 14.16 9.40
C GLU A 247 -3.04 12.67 9.05
N ALA A 248 -4.08 11.94 9.45
CA ALA A 248 -4.18 10.51 9.14
C ALA A 248 -4.39 10.29 7.63
N PHE A 249 -3.70 9.31 7.05
CA PHE A 249 -3.80 8.92 5.64
C PHE A 249 -4.69 7.68 5.49
N ILE A 250 -5.68 7.73 4.59
CA ILE A 250 -6.66 6.66 4.38
C ILE A 250 -6.52 6.13 2.97
N VAL A 251 -6.08 4.88 2.83
CA VAL A 251 -5.88 4.19 1.54
C VAL A 251 -6.92 3.09 1.37
N GLY A 252 -7.70 3.13 0.30
CA GLY A 252 -8.67 2.07 -0.02
C GLY A 252 -8.07 1.00 -0.94
N GLU A 253 -8.42 -0.26 -0.71
CA GLU A 253 -8.15 -1.33 -1.67
C GLU A 253 -9.21 -1.31 -2.77
N ILE A 254 -8.97 -0.58 -3.84
CA ILE A 254 -9.87 -0.48 -5.00
C ILE A 254 -9.12 -0.95 -6.25
N TRP A 255 -9.64 -2.00 -6.88
CA TRP A 255 -9.04 -2.61 -8.08
C TRP A 255 -9.46 -1.92 -9.37
N ASP A 256 -10.63 -1.29 -9.36
CA ASP A 256 -11.27 -0.63 -10.50
C ASP A 256 -11.12 0.90 -10.45
N ASP A 257 -12.10 1.61 -11.01
CA ASP A 257 -12.16 3.07 -11.04
C ASP A 257 -12.29 3.66 -9.62
N ALA A 258 -11.36 4.54 -9.28
CA ALA A 258 -11.25 5.13 -7.96
C ALA A 258 -11.93 6.51 -7.81
N HIS A 259 -12.45 7.10 -8.87
CA HIS A 259 -12.94 8.50 -8.85
C HIS A 259 -14.03 8.74 -7.81
N THR A 260 -14.90 7.74 -7.56
CA THR A 260 -15.95 7.85 -6.55
C THR A 260 -15.41 7.86 -5.11
N TRP A 261 -14.20 7.34 -4.91
CA TRP A 261 -13.53 7.23 -3.61
C TRP A 261 -12.65 8.43 -3.27
N LEU A 262 -12.24 9.20 -4.29
CA LEU A 262 -11.28 10.29 -4.17
C LEU A 262 -11.97 11.67 -4.26
N LYS A 263 -13.09 11.83 -3.52
CA LYS A 263 -13.90 13.07 -3.49
C LYS A 263 -13.72 13.88 -2.20
N GLY A 264 -12.79 13.47 -1.33
CA GLY A 264 -12.51 14.15 -0.07
C GLY A 264 -13.38 13.70 1.11
N ASP A 265 -14.29 12.76 0.91
CA ASP A 265 -15.25 12.32 1.92
C ASP A 265 -15.05 10.86 2.38
N SER A 266 -14.17 10.10 1.74
CA SER A 266 -13.88 8.69 2.08
C SER A 266 -12.39 8.39 2.12
N CYS A 267 -11.72 8.15 0.98
CA CYS A 267 -10.30 7.85 0.91
C CYS A 267 -9.46 9.06 0.51
N ASP A 268 -8.18 9.06 0.91
CA ASP A 268 -7.15 9.99 0.46
C ASP A 268 -6.42 9.45 -0.76
N ALA A 269 -6.34 8.12 -0.87
CA ALA A 269 -5.73 7.40 -1.97
C ALA A 269 -6.39 6.02 -2.11
N VAL A 270 -6.06 5.35 -3.21
CA VAL A 270 -6.34 3.93 -3.37
C VAL A 270 -5.06 3.19 -3.71
N MET A 271 -4.99 1.89 -3.39
CA MET A 271 -3.98 0.99 -3.95
C MET A 271 -4.19 0.98 -5.47
N ASN A 272 -3.23 1.57 -6.21
CA ASN A 272 -3.43 1.95 -7.62
C ASN A 272 -3.24 0.76 -8.57
N TYR A 273 -4.14 -0.22 -8.50
CA TYR A 273 -4.08 -1.43 -9.32
C TYR A 273 -4.21 -1.15 -10.83
N ARG A 274 -5.00 -0.15 -11.23
CA ARG A 274 -5.08 0.25 -12.66
C ARG A 274 -3.73 0.74 -13.19
N TRP A 275 -3.00 1.52 -12.40
CA TRP A 275 -1.63 1.93 -12.73
C TRP A 275 -0.70 0.71 -12.78
N ARG A 276 -0.80 -0.19 -11.81
CA ARG A 276 -0.03 -1.45 -11.78
C ARG A 276 -0.26 -2.28 -13.03
N ASP A 277 -1.50 -2.41 -13.50
CA ASP A 277 -1.84 -3.17 -14.70
C ASP A 277 -1.25 -2.55 -15.96
N ALA A 278 -1.31 -1.21 -16.11
CA ALA A 278 -0.67 -0.50 -17.21
C ALA A 278 0.86 -0.72 -17.19
N VAL A 279 1.48 -0.65 -15.99
CA VAL A 279 2.91 -0.90 -15.78
C VAL A 279 3.29 -2.34 -16.14
N ILE A 280 2.52 -3.33 -15.73
CA ILE A 280 2.77 -4.74 -16.10
C ILE A 280 2.71 -4.93 -17.61
N LYS A 281 1.68 -4.41 -18.28
CA LYS A 281 1.53 -4.51 -19.74
C LYS A 281 2.70 -3.90 -20.48
N TYR A 282 3.17 -2.72 -20.03
CA TYR A 282 4.24 -2.00 -20.73
C TYR A 282 5.63 -2.51 -20.37
N PHE A 283 5.98 -2.63 -19.08
CA PHE A 283 7.34 -2.97 -18.64
C PHE A 283 7.61 -4.49 -18.62
N ALA A 284 6.70 -5.26 -18.02
CA ALA A 284 6.92 -6.69 -17.83
C ALA A 284 6.59 -7.51 -19.08
N HIS A 285 5.38 -7.34 -19.61
CA HIS A 285 4.88 -8.11 -20.74
C HIS A 285 5.21 -7.50 -22.11
N GLN A 286 5.49 -6.19 -22.17
CA GLN A 286 5.75 -5.45 -23.42
C GLN A 286 4.63 -5.68 -24.47
N SER A 287 3.38 -5.75 -23.98
CA SER A 287 2.20 -6.10 -24.75
C SER A 287 1.44 -4.89 -25.31
N ILE A 288 1.83 -3.69 -24.91
CA ILE A 288 1.25 -2.41 -25.39
C ILE A 288 2.34 -1.45 -25.84
N SER A 289 2.00 -0.58 -26.81
CA SER A 289 2.89 0.47 -27.27
C SER A 289 3.06 1.59 -26.24
N VAL A 290 4.06 2.44 -26.43
CA VAL A 290 4.29 3.61 -25.57
C VAL A 290 3.12 4.59 -25.63
N GLU A 291 2.44 4.75 -26.78
CA GLU A 291 1.27 5.61 -26.94
C GLU A 291 0.08 5.07 -26.14
N HIS A 292 -0.13 3.74 -26.19
CA HIS A 292 -1.19 3.11 -25.41
C HIS A 292 -0.93 3.24 -23.91
N PHE A 293 0.32 3.04 -23.48
CA PHE A 293 0.72 3.23 -22.09
C PHE A 293 0.49 4.67 -21.61
N ARG A 294 0.85 5.68 -22.43
CA ARG A 294 0.55 7.10 -22.19
C ARG A 294 -0.93 7.35 -22.00
N ALA A 295 -1.75 6.81 -22.89
CA ALA A 295 -3.21 6.96 -22.85
C ALA A 295 -3.80 6.33 -21.58
N GLU A 296 -3.37 5.12 -21.20
CA GLU A 296 -3.82 4.48 -19.94
C GLU A 296 -3.45 5.33 -18.72
N LEU A 297 -2.22 5.83 -18.63
CA LEU A 297 -1.76 6.68 -17.54
C LEU A 297 -2.52 8.02 -17.49
N ALA A 298 -2.80 8.63 -18.64
CA ALA A 298 -3.58 9.86 -18.72
C ALA A 298 -5.02 9.64 -18.23
N ASN A 299 -5.64 8.53 -18.63
CA ASN A 299 -7.00 8.16 -18.20
C ASN A 299 -7.09 7.93 -16.68
N ILE A 300 -6.06 7.34 -16.06
CA ILE A 300 -6.01 7.13 -14.60
C ILE A 300 -5.95 8.47 -13.85
N ARG A 301 -5.28 9.48 -14.38
CA ARG A 301 -5.17 10.81 -13.77
C ARG A 301 -6.32 11.75 -14.11
N ALA A 302 -7.06 11.47 -15.18
CA ALA A 302 -8.06 12.39 -15.73
C ALA A 302 -9.12 12.77 -14.69
N GLY A 303 -9.37 14.06 -14.51
CA GLY A 303 -10.40 14.58 -13.62
C GLY A 303 -10.07 14.52 -12.12
N LEU A 304 -8.91 14.00 -11.72
CA LEU A 304 -8.48 14.04 -10.32
C LEU A 304 -7.73 15.34 -10.00
N PRO A 305 -7.97 15.97 -8.85
CA PRO A 305 -7.10 17.01 -8.31
C PRO A 305 -5.66 16.51 -8.17
N TRP A 306 -4.69 17.42 -8.38
CA TRP A 306 -3.27 17.05 -8.38
C TRP A 306 -2.80 16.42 -7.08
N GLU A 307 -3.33 16.85 -5.95
CA GLU A 307 -3.05 16.33 -4.62
C GLU A 307 -3.37 14.84 -4.50
N TYR A 308 -4.43 14.36 -5.13
CA TYR A 308 -4.77 12.93 -5.19
C TYR A 308 -3.85 12.16 -6.14
N VAL A 309 -3.47 12.77 -7.27
CA VAL A 309 -2.55 12.14 -8.23
C VAL A 309 -1.18 11.88 -7.59
N ILE A 310 -0.64 12.86 -6.86
CA ILE A 310 0.66 12.71 -6.19
C ILE A 310 0.60 11.87 -4.92
N SER A 311 -0.60 11.61 -4.41
CA SER A 311 -0.84 10.75 -3.23
C SER A 311 -1.32 9.34 -3.60
N ALA A 312 -1.45 9.01 -4.89
CA ALA A 312 -1.83 7.67 -5.33
C ALA A 312 -0.81 6.62 -4.86
N TYR A 313 -1.29 5.53 -4.25
CA TYR A 313 -0.43 4.46 -3.71
C TYR A 313 -0.01 3.52 -4.86
N ASN A 314 1.13 3.80 -5.48
CA ASN A 314 1.63 3.09 -6.66
C ASN A 314 2.42 1.84 -6.25
N LEU A 315 1.78 0.68 -6.30
CA LEU A 315 2.36 -0.61 -5.94
C LEU A 315 2.74 -1.42 -7.18
N LEU A 316 3.79 -2.23 -7.09
CA LEU A 316 4.15 -3.24 -8.08
C LEU A 316 3.72 -4.65 -7.64
N GLY A 317 3.82 -4.93 -6.35
CA GLY A 317 3.41 -6.17 -5.71
C GLY A 317 2.67 -5.94 -4.39
N SER A 318 1.95 -6.94 -3.93
CA SER A 318 1.31 -7.00 -2.62
C SER A 318 1.21 -8.46 -2.16
N HIS A 319 0.65 -8.67 -0.97
CA HIS A 319 0.39 -10.02 -0.45
C HIS A 319 -0.70 -10.81 -1.22
N ASP A 320 -1.41 -10.15 -2.16
CA ASP A 320 -2.50 -10.76 -2.97
C ASP A 320 -2.10 -10.97 -4.43
N THR A 321 -0.88 -10.58 -4.81
CA THR A 321 -0.45 -10.62 -6.21
C THR A 321 0.88 -11.35 -6.35
N PRO A 322 1.17 -11.95 -7.52
CA PRO A 322 2.51 -12.43 -7.81
C PRO A 322 3.55 -11.31 -7.64
N ARG A 323 4.73 -11.66 -7.17
CA ARG A 323 5.85 -10.71 -7.02
C ARG A 323 6.30 -10.19 -8.38
N TYR A 324 6.65 -8.92 -8.42
CA TYR A 324 6.87 -8.25 -9.71
C TYR A 324 8.03 -8.84 -10.52
N LEU A 325 9.12 -9.29 -9.87
CA LEU A 325 10.22 -9.98 -10.57
C LEU A 325 9.74 -11.30 -11.22
N THR A 326 8.82 -12.01 -10.61
CA THR A 326 8.18 -13.21 -11.19
C THR A 326 7.37 -12.85 -12.44
N ILE A 327 6.59 -11.76 -12.39
CA ILE A 327 5.84 -11.25 -13.54
C ILE A 327 6.78 -10.83 -14.68
N CYS A 328 7.96 -10.31 -14.36
CA CYS A 328 9.02 -10.00 -15.33
C CYS A 328 9.71 -11.25 -15.91
N GLY A 329 9.31 -12.47 -15.53
CA GLY A 329 10.00 -13.70 -15.95
C GLY A 329 11.42 -13.84 -15.39
N GLY A 330 11.73 -13.18 -14.27
CA GLY A 330 13.08 -13.12 -13.70
C GLY A 330 14.02 -12.10 -14.38
N GLU A 331 13.53 -11.37 -15.39
CA GLU A 331 14.34 -10.39 -16.11
C GLU A 331 14.59 -9.13 -15.26
N ARG A 332 15.72 -9.10 -14.57
CA ARG A 332 16.12 -8.01 -13.69
C ARG A 332 16.07 -6.62 -14.36
N ARG A 333 16.47 -6.49 -15.62
CA ARG A 333 16.44 -5.19 -16.31
C ARG A 333 15.04 -4.59 -16.41
N LYS A 334 14.02 -5.40 -16.64
CA LYS A 334 12.63 -4.96 -16.65
C LYS A 334 12.22 -4.41 -15.27
N LEU A 335 12.57 -5.13 -14.19
CA LEU A 335 12.32 -4.66 -12.82
C LEU A 335 13.04 -3.33 -12.55
N LEU A 336 14.34 -3.20 -12.86
CA LEU A 336 15.10 -1.98 -12.61
C LEU A 336 14.54 -0.77 -13.38
N ALA A 337 14.12 -0.95 -14.62
CA ALA A 337 13.45 0.10 -15.40
C ALA A 337 12.11 0.49 -14.79
N THR A 338 11.34 -0.49 -14.31
CA THR A 338 10.06 -0.25 -13.64
C THR A 338 10.25 0.49 -12.32
N LEU A 339 11.24 0.13 -11.51
CA LEU A 339 11.55 0.84 -10.26
C LEU A 339 11.91 2.29 -10.54
N ALA A 340 12.74 2.57 -11.55
CA ALA A 340 13.05 3.94 -11.94
C ALA A 340 11.79 4.73 -12.32
N PHE A 341 10.84 4.11 -13.02
CA PHE A 341 9.54 4.70 -13.32
C PHE A 341 8.71 4.92 -12.05
N GLN A 342 8.54 3.90 -11.19
CA GLN A 342 7.73 3.97 -9.96
C GLN A 342 8.18 5.11 -9.04
N PHE A 343 9.49 5.28 -8.84
CA PHE A 343 10.02 6.29 -7.94
C PHE A 343 9.98 7.72 -8.50
N THR A 344 9.84 7.88 -9.82
CA THR A 344 9.88 9.20 -10.49
C THR A 344 8.51 9.66 -10.99
N TYR A 345 7.59 8.74 -11.27
CA TYR A 345 6.24 9.05 -11.71
C TYR A 345 5.42 9.67 -10.57
N PRO A 346 4.38 10.51 -10.86
CA PRO A 346 3.46 11.00 -9.83
C PRO A 346 2.80 9.90 -9.03
N GLY A 347 2.80 10.04 -7.71
CA GLY A 347 2.27 9.08 -6.76
C GLY A 347 3.33 8.64 -5.74
N ILE A 348 2.93 7.83 -4.81
CA ILE A 348 3.74 7.31 -3.71
C ILE A 348 4.30 5.95 -4.11
N PRO A 349 5.62 5.74 -4.23
CA PRO A 349 6.16 4.41 -4.44
C PRO A 349 5.91 3.54 -3.21
N ALA A 350 5.32 2.38 -3.44
CA ALA A 350 5.02 1.39 -2.42
C ALA A 350 5.72 0.07 -2.74
N MET A 351 6.59 -0.36 -1.84
CA MET A 351 7.34 -1.61 -1.93
C MET A 351 6.65 -2.69 -1.09
N TYR A 352 6.54 -3.88 -1.60
CA TYR A 352 6.16 -5.06 -0.82
C TYR A 352 7.43 -5.73 -0.30
N TYR A 353 7.48 -6.11 1.00
CA TYR A 353 8.68 -6.66 1.63
C TYR A 353 9.31 -7.78 0.77
N GLY A 354 10.60 -7.73 0.63
CA GLY A 354 11.40 -8.69 -0.13
C GLY A 354 11.49 -8.41 -1.64
N ASP A 355 10.64 -7.54 -2.21
CA ASP A 355 10.78 -7.17 -3.63
C ASP A 355 12.07 -6.37 -3.86
N GLU A 356 12.52 -5.62 -2.86
CA GLU A 356 13.76 -4.84 -2.90
C GLU A 356 15.03 -5.70 -2.90
N ILE A 357 14.93 -6.97 -2.53
CA ILE A 357 16.04 -7.93 -2.57
C ILE A 357 15.88 -8.99 -3.66
N GLY A 358 14.88 -8.83 -4.53
CA GLY A 358 14.64 -9.72 -5.65
C GLY A 358 13.92 -11.03 -5.29
N LEU A 359 13.10 -11.05 -4.24
CA LEU A 359 12.25 -12.22 -3.96
C LEU A 359 11.31 -12.49 -5.12
N THR A 360 11.14 -13.77 -5.43
CA THR A 360 10.17 -14.28 -6.40
C THR A 360 9.07 -15.05 -5.70
N GLY A 361 7.88 -15.08 -6.29
CA GLY A 361 6.74 -15.85 -5.83
C GLY A 361 5.56 -15.63 -6.76
N ASP A 362 4.82 -16.70 -7.00
CA ASP A 362 3.59 -16.67 -7.79
C ASP A 362 2.41 -16.26 -6.89
N LYS A 363 1.20 -16.63 -7.22
CA LYS A 363 -0.01 -16.32 -6.44
C LYS A 363 0.11 -16.77 -4.98
N ASP A 364 -0.74 -16.19 -4.13
CA ASP A 364 -0.91 -16.63 -2.75
C ASP A 364 -1.08 -18.17 -2.67
N PRO A 365 -0.33 -18.88 -1.80
CA PRO A 365 0.55 -18.36 -0.74
C PRO A 365 2.01 -18.11 -1.16
N ASP A 366 2.43 -18.42 -2.39
CA ASP A 366 3.85 -18.39 -2.82
C ASP A 366 4.44 -16.96 -2.82
N CYS A 367 3.63 -15.92 -3.05
CA CYS A 367 4.06 -14.51 -2.92
C CYS A 367 4.37 -14.11 -1.46
N ARG A 368 3.97 -14.92 -0.46
CA ARG A 368 4.14 -14.65 0.98
C ARG A 368 5.30 -15.43 1.59
N LYS A 369 6.39 -15.66 0.82
CA LYS A 369 7.65 -16.22 1.33
C LYS A 369 8.25 -15.31 2.39
N THR A 370 9.01 -15.91 3.31
CA THR A 370 9.75 -15.18 4.34
C THR A 370 10.82 -14.26 3.74
N MET A 371 11.07 -13.16 4.43
CA MET A 371 12.16 -12.24 4.10
C MET A 371 13.51 -12.94 4.20
N ARG A 372 14.40 -12.72 3.23
CA ARG A 372 15.76 -13.25 3.20
C ARG A 372 16.73 -12.25 3.82
N TRP A 373 17.13 -12.50 5.07
CA TRP A 373 18.02 -11.60 5.81
C TRP A 373 19.51 -11.90 5.60
N ASN A 374 19.85 -13.07 5.06
CA ASN A 374 21.22 -13.38 4.66
C ASN A 374 21.54 -12.62 3.35
N GLU A 375 22.50 -11.69 3.41
CA GLU A 375 22.89 -10.86 2.27
C GLU A 375 23.34 -11.67 1.04
N ALA A 376 23.91 -12.85 1.24
CA ALA A 376 24.30 -13.76 0.15
C ALA A 376 23.10 -14.29 -0.67
N GLN A 377 21.88 -14.19 -0.13
CA GLN A 377 20.65 -14.60 -0.79
C GLN A 377 19.89 -13.41 -1.43
N GLN A 378 20.44 -12.20 -1.35
CA GLN A 378 19.83 -10.98 -1.84
C GLN A 378 20.45 -10.54 -3.16
N ASP A 379 19.63 -10.07 -4.10
CA ASP A 379 20.13 -9.39 -5.29
C ASP A 379 20.57 -7.97 -4.95
N GLN A 380 21.89 -7.81 -4.76
CA GLN A 380 22.48 -6.54 -4.36
C GLN A 380 22.26 -5.43 -5.40
N VAL A 381 22.10 -5.76 -6.69
CA VAL A 381 21.83 -4.75 -7.73
C VAL A 381 20.42 -4.19 -7.57
N ILE A 382 19.42 -5.03 -7.27
CA ILE A 382 18.05 -4.60 -7.02
C ILE A 382 18.00 -3.75 -5.74
N LEU A 383 18.67 -4.20 -4.67
CA LEU A 383 18.71 -3.51 -3.38
C LEU A 383 19.32 -2.10 -3.52
N GLU A 384 20.49 -2.00 -4.13
CA GLU A 384 21.17 -0.71 -4.33
C GLU A 384 20.42 0.22 -5.30
N THR A 385 19.69 -0.35 -6.26
CA THR A 385 18.79 0.43 -7.12
C THR A 385 17.65 1.06 -6.31
N ASN A 386 17.00 0.28 -5.43
CA ASN A 386 15.94 0.81 -4.56
C ASN A 386 16.49 1.91 -3.62
N ARG A 387 17.64 1.69 -2.97
CA ARG A 387 18.29 2.70 -2.11
C ARG A 387 18.60 3.99 -2.88
N SER A 388 19.17 3.85 -4.08
CA SER A 388 19.54 4.98 -4.93
C SER A 388 18.31 5.78 -5.38
N LEU A 389 17.24 5.12 -5.78
CA LEU A 389 15.98 5.74 -6.20
C LEU A 389 15.23 6.37 -5.02
N ALA A 390 15.25 5.74 -3.85
CA ALA A 390 14.69 6.31 -2.63
C ALA A 390 15.42 7.61 -2.24
N LYS A 391 16.75 7.59 -2.26
CA LYS A 391 17.59 8.78 -2.04
C LYS A 391 17.30 9.88 -3.06
N LEU A 392 17.21 9.52 -4.35
CA LEU A 392 16.88 10.45 -5.42
C LEU A 392 15.53 11.14 -5.16
N ARG A 393 14.49 10.37 -4.81
CA ARG A 393 13.17 10.90 -4.52
C ARG A 393 13.16 11.81 -3.29
N GLN A 394 13.89 11.45 -2.24
CA GLN A 394 14.01 12.28 -1.03
C GLN A 394 14.77 13.58 -1.30
N GLN A 395 15.78 13.53 -2.16
CA GLN A 395 16.62 14.69 -2.49
C GLN A 395 15.88 15.73 -3.35
N TYR A 396 15.02 15.29 -4.28
CA TYR A 396 14.37 16.17 -5.24
C TYR A 396 12.87 16.31 -4.96
N GLN A 397 12.46 17.50 -4.51
CA GLN A 397 11.07 17.80 -4.18
C GLN A 397 10.15 17.68 -5.41
N SER A 398 10.66 17.95 -6.61
CA SER A 398 9.92 17.78 -7.86
C SER A 398 9.38 16.36 -8.03
N LEU A 399 10.09 15.33 -7.58
CA LEU A 399 9.63 13.94 -7.63
C LEU A 399 8.50 13.65 -6.64
N GLN A 400 8.38 14.42 -5.57
CA GLN A 400 7.36 14.27 -4.54
C GLN A 400 6.07 15.03 -4.92
N THR A 401 6.19 16.34 -5.16
CA THR A 401 5.04 17.26 -5.31
C THR A 401 5.05 18.06 -6.62
N GLY A 402 6.12 17.95 -7.44
CA GLY A 402 6.27 18.73 -8.67
C GLY A 402 5.22 18.38 -9.73
N CYS A 403 4.99 19.32 -10.64
CA CYS A 403 4.14 19.12 -11.81
C CYS A 403 4.69 18.02 -12.73
N TYR A 404 3.84 17.47 -13.57
CA TYR A 404 4.18 16.44 -14.55
C TYR A 404 3.94 16.98 -15.96
N HIS A 405 4.96 16.85 -16.80
CA HIS A 405 4.91 17.20 -18.22
C HIS A 405 5.40 16.01 -19.05
N GLU A 406 4.52 15.45 -19.84
CA GLU A 406 4.89 14.38 -20.76
C GLU A 406 5.67 14.94 -21.95
N LEU A 407 6.71 14.23 -22.40
CA LEU A 407 7.53 14.62 -23.53
C LEU A 407 7.49 13.55 -24.62
N HIS A 408 7.39 14.01 -25.87
CA HIS A 408 7.61 13.19 -27.05
C HIS A 408 9.12 13.16 -27.37
N LEU A 409 9.78 12.05 -27.03
CA LEU A 409 11.22 11.87 -27.20
C LEU A 409 11.57 10.90 -28.36
N GLY A 410 10.57 10.45 -29.12
CA GLY A 410 10.63 9.44 -30.18
C GLY A 410 9.57 8.35 -29.97
N ASP A 411 9.37 7.52 -30.99
CA ASP A 411 8.23 6.58 -31.07
C ASP A 411 8.27 5.45 -30.03
N ASN A 412 9.47 5.11 -29.53
CA ASN A 412 9.67 4.01 -28.59
C ASN A 412 10.21 4.46 -27.22
N ILE A 413 10.27 5.77 -26.97
CA ILE A 413 10.78 6.31 -25.72
C ILE A 413 9.62 6.93 -24.93
N PHE A 414 9.41 6.41 -23.71
CA PHE A 414 8.54 7.07 -22.74
C PHE A 414 9.33 8.15 -22.02
N GLY A 415 8.91 9.40 -22.13
CA GLY A 415 9.61 10.52 -21.56
C GLY A 415 8.68 11.48 -20.81
N PHE A 416 9.18 12.05 -19.71
CA PHE A 416 8.47 13.08 -18.96
C PHE A 416 9.42 13.93 -18.12
N VAL A 417 8.93 15.11 -17.72
CA VAL A 417 9.61 16.00 -16.79
C VAL A 417 8.74 16.16 -15.52
N ARG A 418 9.39 16.10 -14.37
CA ARG A 418 8.85 16.54 -13.09
C ARG A 418 9.43 17.91 -12.77
N SER A 419 8.58 18.93 -12.64
CA SER A 419 9.00 20.31 -12.42
C SER A 419 8.65 20.76 -11.00
N GLY A 420 9.67 21.11 -10.23
CA GLY A 420 9.56 21.72 -8.91
C GLY A 420 9.96 23.21 -8.93
N LYS A 421 9.97 23.83 -7.77
CA LYS A 421 10.37 25.26 -7.62
C LYS A 421 11.88 25.47 -7.79
N GLN A 422 12.70 24.50 -7.44
CA GLN A 422 14.17 24.61 -7.41
C GLN A 422 14.83 23.81 -8.52
N GLU A 423 14.21 22.70 -8.93
CA GLU A 423 14.79 21.80 -9.92
C GLU A 423 13.72 21.15 -10.79
N GLN A 424 14.19 20.61 -11.89
CA GLN A 424 13.44 19.77 -12.82
C GLN A 424 14.16 18.45 -13.02
N ILE A 425 13.39 17.37 -13.13
CA ILE A 425 13.89 16.02 -13.36
C ILE A 425 13.31 15.50 -14.68
N LEU A 426 14.16 15.22 -15.64
CA LEU A 426 13.82 14.56 -16.90
C LEU A 426 14.05 13.06 -16.76
N VAL A 427 13.06 12.28 -17.15
CA VAL A 427 13.10 10.81 -17.16
C VAL A 427 12.88 10.33 -18.58
N CYS A 428 13.78 9.47 -19.06
CA CYS A 428 13.74 8.85 -20.39
C CYS A 428 13.83 7.35 -20.24
N ILE A 429 12.86 6.61 -20.78
CA ILE A 429 12.71 5.16 -20.63
C ILE A 429 12.55 4.53 -22.01
N ASN A 430 13.39 3.55 -22.30
CA ASN A 430 13.32 2.70 -23.48
C ASN A 430 13.02 1.25 -23.07
N MET A 431 11.86 0.75 -23.41
CA MET A 431 11.51 -0.66 -23.16
C MET A 431 11.62 -1.55 -24.39
N SER A 432 12.13 -1.03 -25.51
CA SER A 432 12.36 -1.81 -26.71
C SER A 432 13.65 -2.63 -26.65
N HIS A 433 13.87 -3.48 -27.63
CA HIS A 433 15.09 -4.28 -27.81
C HIS A 433 16.19 -3.58 -28.62
N GLU A 434 15.94 -2.34 -29.02
CA GLU A 434 16.86 -1.53 -29.84
C GLU A 434 17.39 -0.34 -29.05
N CYS A 435 18.53 0.21 -29.53
CA CYS A 435 19.09 1.44 -28.98
C CYS A 435 18.47 2.64 -29.69
N TYR A 436 18.04 3.66 -28.96
CA TYR A 436 17.44 4.87 -29.52
C TYR A 436 18.17 6.13 -29.07
N SER A 437 18.26 7.10 -29.99
CA SER A 437 18.71 8.44 -29.61
C SER A 437 17.55 9.27 -29.06
N ILE A 438 17.74 9.87 -27.90
CA ILE A 438 16.76 10.78 -27.27
C ILE A 438 16.78 12.10 -28.06
N LYS A 439 15.63 12.51 -28.60
CA LYS A 439 15.42 13.83 -29.19
C LYS A 439 14.62 14.70 -28.21
N VAL A 440 15.32 15.50 -27.45
CA VAL A 440 14.67 16.44 -26.53
C VAL A 440 14.20 17.66 -27.31
N PRO A 441 12.96 18.16 -27.15
CA PRO A 441 12.53 19.43 -27.76
C PRO A 441 13.45 20.59 -27.38
N ASN A 442 13.63 21.58 -28.25
CA ASN A 442 14.59 22.69 -28.08
C ASN A 442 14.51 23.40 -26.74
N GLU A 443 13.30 23.58 -26.20
CA GLU A 443 13.06 24.20 -24.89
C GLU A 443 13.58 23.35 -23.71
N TRP A 444 13.88 22.09 -23.96
CA TRP A 444 14.39 21.12 -22.99
C TRP A 444 15.83 20.67 -23.30
N GLU A 445 16.52 21.28 -24.25
CA GLU A 445 17.78 20.76 -24.80
C GLU A 445 19.00 20.96 -23.88
N HIS A 446 18.99 21.98 -23.01
CA HIS A 446 20.18 22.40 -22.27
C HIS A 446 20.08 22.31 -20.75
N GLY A 447 21.23 22.21 -20.12
CA GLY A 447 21.38 22.33 -18.65
C GLY A 447 21.12 21.06 -17.86
N TRP A 448 21.01 19.90 -18.52
CA TRP A 448 20.76 18.62 -17.88
C TRP A 448 22.04 17.90 -17.43
N GLU A 449 22.06 17.47 -16.17
CA GLU A 449 23.12 16.64 -15.58
C GLU A 449 22.55 15.24 -15.29
N PRO A 450 23.27 14.14 -15.64
CA PRO A 450 22.82 12.79 -15.34
C PRO A 450 22.88 12.52 -13.84
N VAL A 451 21.82 11.95 -13.27
CA VAL A 451 21.74 11.60 -11.85
C VAL A 451 21.47 10.13 -11.58
N PHE A 452 20.92 9.42 -12.57
CA PHE A 452 20.67 7.97 -12.46
C PHE A 452 20.56 7.31 -13.82
N ALA A 453 20.96 6.04 -13.93
CA ALA A 453 20.84 5.25 -15.15
C ALA A 453 20.63 3.76 -14.88
N VAL A 454 19.90 3.09 -15.78
CA VAL A 454 19.78 1.63 -15.88
C VAL A 454 20.30 1.16 -17.23
N GLY A 455 21.12 0.12 -17.24
CA GLY A 455 21.63 -0.51 -18.46
C GLY A 455 22.78 0.23 -19.14
N THR A 456 23.24 1.35 -18.59
CA THR A 456 24.36 2.15 -19.09
C THR A 456 25.07 2.88 -17.95
N SER A 457 26.29 3.37 -18.20
CA SER A 457 26.98 4.24 -17.25
C SER A 457 26.39 5.66 -17.25
N LEU A 458 26.65 6.42 -16.18
CA LEU A 458 26.24 7.84 -16.02
C LEU A 458 26.96 8.81 -16.99
N SER A 459 27.58 8.33 -18.07
CA SER A 459 28.29 9.17 -19.03
C SER A 459 27.35 10.16 -19.71
N SER A 460 27.92 11.35 -19.99
CA SER A 460 27.31 12.61 -20.40
C SER A 460 26.14 12.55 -21.41
N LEU A 461 25.24 13.52 -21.32
CA LEU A 461 24.14 13.85 -22.24
C LEU A 461 24.58 14.24 -23.65
N ALA A 462 25.88 14.45 -23.89
CA ALA A 462 26.39 14.85 -25.22
C ALA A 462 26.07 13.82 -26.31
N TYR A 463 25.72 12.57 -25.92
CA TYR A 463 25.28 11.51 -26.83
C TYR A 463 24.09 10.78 -26.18
N PRO A 464 22.89 11.15 -26.57
CA PRO A 464 21.69 10.70 -25.87
C PRO A 464 21.21 9.31 -26.30
N GLU A 465 22.12 8.34 -26.42
CA GLU A 465 21.71 6.97 -26.69
C GLU A 465 21.09 6.33 -25.44
N LEU A 466 19.90 5.79 -25.58
CA LEU A 466 19.19 5.05 -24.58
C LEU A 466 19.21 3.56 -24.96
N PRO A 467 19.96 2.72 -24.23
CA PRO A 467 20.11 1.32 -24.58
C PRO A 467 18.78 0.55 -24.45
N PRO A 468 18.70 -0.68 -24.99
CA PRO A 468 17.56 -1.56 -24.78
C PRO A 468 17.24 -1.74 -23.29
N MET A 469 15.94 -1.65 -22.92
CA MET A 469 15.46 -1.74 -21.54
C MET A 469 16.22 -0.79 -20.59
N GLY A 470 16.60 0.39 -21.11
CA GLY A 470 17.40 1.38 -20.40
C GLY A 470 16.59 2.55 -19.90
N VAL A 471 17.09 3.14 -18.80
CA VAL A 471 16.54 4.38 -18.23
C VAL A 471 17.68 5.38 -18.03
N ARG A 472 17.41 6.64 -18.30
CA ARG A 472 18.25 7.77 -17.88
C ARG A 472 17.42 8.82 -17.20
N ILE A 473 17.93 9.32 -16.09
CA ILE A 473 17.32 10.38 -15.30
C ILE A 473 18.32 11.52 -15.19
N PHE A 474 17.85 12.71 -15.46
CA PHE A 474 18.64 13.94 -15.47
C PHE A 474 17.99 14.99 -14.59
N LYS A 475 18.80 15.87 -14.02
CA LYS A 475 18.36 17.07 -13.31
C LYS A 475 18.82 18.33 -14.00
N ARG A 476 18.07 19.41 -13.83
CA ARG A 476 18.54 20.79 -14.05
C ARG A 476 17.94 21.72 -13.02
N GLY A 477 18.59 22.87 -12.76
CA GLY A 477 17.98 23.93 -11.95
C GLY A 477 16.72 24.47 -12.63
N SER A 478 15.73 24.88 -11.85
CA SER A 478 14.61 25.68 -12.38
C SER A 478 15.13 27.07 -12.76
N SER A 479 14.85 27.52 -13.97
CA SER A 479 15.17 28.87 -14.45
C SER A 479 14.28 29.92 -13.81
#